data_c50705305ed1190ab855974acd351303
#
_entry.id   c50705305ed1190ab855974acd351303
#
_cell.length_a   1.000
_cell.length_b   1.000
_cell.length_c   1.000
_cell.angle_alpha   90.00
_cell.angle_beta   90.00
_cell.angle_gamma   90.00
#
_symmetry.space_group_name_H-M   'P 1'
#
loop_
_entity.id
_entity.type
_entity.pdbx_description
1 polymer ?
#
loop_
_entity_poly.entity_id
_entity_poly.type
_entity_poly.pdbx_seq_one_letter_code
_entity_poly.pdbx_strand_id
1 'polypeptide(L)'
;VITAPFGKSAEPKKSTGTNASVEMRPPMPLTRSVSLRWRVTLLAASVVAIAVAVMAIAAYAVVSRALYADVDHQLRTRAAVLIDSNVVRFDPRYISGATLYTTDISVALIFSDLSTYQPPGSDVPIGEAEDAVARGESDSSLRTVDGQRVLAQRTHDGSTLVIGQRLAPTVAVLDRLAWVLFVVGGCGVILAAVAGTTVGRTGLRPIARLTAATERVARTDDLTQIPVTGSDELARLTESFNTMLRALAESRERQSRLVADAGHELRTPLTSLRTNMELLIASSRPGAPQIPDEDMAELRADVVAQIEELSTLVGDLVDLAREDAPETVYERVDVSDVVERALERARRRRNEIEFEAVTTPWYVYGDQAGLSRAVLNVLDNAAKWSPKGEQVRVEMRPVGQGLLELTVSDAGPGIPEEDRELVFDRFYRSTAARSMPGSGLGLAIVRQVVVKHGGTIAIDESDRGGALVRIVLPGEPGPSAE
;
A
#
# COMPACT_ATOMS: atom_id res chain seq x y z
N VAL A 1 -21.09 -8.58 72.39
CA VAL A 1 -20.77 -9.62 73.38
C VAL A 1 -19.91 -10.68 72.63
N ILE A 2 -18.57 -10.55 72.79
CA ILE A 2 -17.66 -11.59 73.30
C ILE A 2 -17.54 -12.83 72.34
N THR A 3 -16.47 -13.31 71.84
CA THR A 3 -15.01 -13.41 72.11
C THR A 3 -14.34 -14.17 70.95
N ALA A 4 -13.16 -13.79 70.60
CA ALA A 4 -12.21 -14.71 69.97
C ALA A 4 -11.69 -15.70 71.02
N PRO A 5 -11.05 -16.86 70.66
CA PRO A 5 -9.63 -16.87 70.43
C PRO A 5 -9.02 -18.03 69.55
N PHE A 6 -7.74 -17.82 69.17
CA PHE A 6 -6.61 -18.76 68.94
C PHE A 6 -6.80 -19.92 67.93
N GLY A 7 -6.07 -20.03 66.80
CA GLY A 7 -4.60 -20.04 66.63
C GLY A 7 -4.12 -21.45 66.35
N LYS A 8 -3.56 -21.70 65.14
CA LYS A 8 -2.50 -22.70 64.89
C LYS A 8 -1.88 -22.60 63.48
N SER A 9 -0.60 -22.34 63.51
CA SER A 9 0.51 -22.82 62.69
C SER A 9 0.28 -23.08 61.21
N ALA A 10 0.86 -22.21 60.40
CA ALA A 10 1.09 -22.37 58.96
C ALA A 10 2.31 -23.22 58.70
N GLU A 11 2.20 -24.24 57.83
CA GLU A 11 3.32 -24.84 57.11
C GLU A 11 3.48 -24.19 55.75
N PRO A 12 4.71 -24.03 55.21
CA PRO A 12 4.94 -23.27 53.99
C PRO A 12 4.68 -24.16 52.76
N LYS A 13 3.72 -23.80 51.93
CA LYS A 13 3.55 -24.35 50.60
C LYS A 13 4.64 -23.79 49.67
N LYS A 14 5.39 -24.73 49.08
CA LYS A 14 6.35 -24.52 48.00
C LYS A 14 5.70 -23.71 46.86
N SER A 15 6.29 -22.55 46.54
CA SER A 15 5.99 -21.77 45.37
C SER A 15 6.63 -22.44 44.16
N THR A 16 5.80 -22.98 43.28
CA THR A 16 6.17 -23.30 41.91
C THR A 16 6.30 -21.98 41.15
N GLY A 17 7.53 -21.57 40.89
CA GLY A 17 7.84 -20.40 40.07
C GLY A 17 7.36 -20.61 38.63
N THR A 18 6.32 -19.87 38.26
CA THR A 18 5.99 -19.64 36.86
C THR A 18 6.88 -18.51 36.38
N ASN A 19 7.91 -18.86 35.62
CA ASN A 19 8.70 -17.89 34.85
C ASN A 19 7.76 -17.23 33.84
N ALA A 20 7.19 -16.10 34.21
CA ALA A 20 6.66 -15.13 33.27
C ALA A 20 7.88 -14.44 32.64
N SER A 21 8.29 -14.91 31.47
CA SER A 21 9.16 -14.17 30.59
C SER A 21 8.48 -12.83 30.26
N VAL A 22 8.91 -11.80 30.96
CA VAL A 22 8.61 -10.40 30.60
C VAL A 22 9.25 -10.17 29.23
N GLU A 23 8.46 -10.26 28.17
CA GLU A 23 8.84 -9.75 26.86
C GLU A 23 9.15 -8.25 27.02
N MET A 24 10.45 -7.96 27.14
CA MET A 24 10.99 -6.63 27.14
C MET A 24 10.75 -6.05 25.73
N ARG A 25 9.67 -5.28 25.56
CA ARG A 25 9.45 -4.48 24.36
C ARG A 25 10.72 -3.66 24.11
N PRO A 26 11.32 -3.74 22.91
CA PRO A 26 12.48 -2.93 22.61
C PRO A 26 12.12 -1.45 22.81
N PRO A 27 13.04 -0.61 23.33
CA PRO A 27 12.79 0.80 23.53
C PRO A 27 12.42 1.40 22.17
N MET A 28 11.25 2.02 22.08
CA MET A 28 10.85 2.78 20.90
C MET A 28 11.93 3.82 20.62
N PRO A 29 12.50 3.86 19.41
CA PRO A 29 13.45 4.91 19.09
C PRO A 29 12.72 6.25 19.20
N LEU A 30 13.22 7.14 20.09
CA LEU A 30 12.78 8.53 20.27
C LEU A 30 13.14 9.42 19.07
N THR A 31 13.29 8.88 17.90
CA THR A 31 13.31 9.66 16.66
C THR A 31 11.89 10.12 16.41
N ARG A 32 11.56 11.34 16.84
CA ARG A 32 10.39 12.08 16.37
C ARG A 32 10.44 12.00 14.85
N SER A 33 9.68 11.10 14.27
CA SER A 33 9.56 10.98 12.82
C SER A 33 8.88 12.24 12.32
N VAL A 34 9.72 13.16 11.77
CA VAL A 34 9.22 14.37 11.13
C VAL A 34 8.25 13.92 10.06
N SER A 35 7.00 14.42 10.13
CA SER A 35 5.95 14.02 9.18
C SER A 35 6.42 14.27 7.73
N LEU A 36 5.98 13.45 6.79
CA LEU A 36 6.34 13.58 5.37
C LEU A 36 6.07 15.00 4.83
N ARG A 37 5.03 15.65 5.31
CA ARG A 37 4.68 17.04 4.98
C ARG A 37 5.81 18.01 5.32
N TRP A 38 6.36 17.89 6.53
CA TRP A 38 7.47 18.72 6.97
C TRP A 38 8.74 18.46 6.20
N ARG A 39 9.03 17.21 5.84
CA ARG A 39 10.20 16.86 5.01
C ARG A 39 10.13 17.51 3.64
N VAL A 40 8.98 17.44 2.97
CA VAL A 40 8.77 18.07 1.65
C VAL A 40 8.90 19.58 1.76
N THR A 41 8.28 20.21 2.76
CA THR A 41 8.36 21.66 2.96
C THR A 41 9.80 22.11 3.25
N LEU A 42 10.52 21.42 4.12
CA LEU A 42 11.91 21.74 4.43
C LEU A 42 12.83 21.57 3.22
N LEU A 43 12.65 20.50 2.44
CA LEU A 43 13.41 20.29 1.21
C LEU A 43 13.16 21.42 0.21
N ALA A 44 11.91 21.76 -0.06
CA ALA A 44 11.58 22.86 -0.97
C ALA A 44 12.15 24.20 -0.50
N ALA A 45 11.99 24.53 0.79
CA ALA A 45 12.51 25.76 1.36
C ALA A 45 14.05 25.79 1.34
N SER A 46 14.74 24.68 1.65
CA SER A 46 16.19 24.61 1.66
C SER A 46 16.80 24.77 0.25
N VAL A 47 16.21 24.14 -0.76
CA VAL A 47 16.67 24.28 -2.15
C VAL A 47 16.54 25.72 -2.62
N VAL A 48 15.40 26.37 -2.35
CA VAL A 48 15.20 27.79 -2.69
C VAL A 48 16.14 28.67 -1.90
N ALA A 49 16.34 28.43 -0.60
CA ALA A 49 17.26 29.21 0.23
C ALA A 49 18.71 29.14 -0.28
N ILE A 50 19.17 27.93 -0.64
CA ILE A 50 20.53 27.74 -1.20
C ILE A 50 20.65 28.47 -2.56
N ALA A 51 19.68 28.30 -3.45
CA ALA A 51 19.70 28.95 -4.77
C ALA A 51 19.72 30.47 -4.65
N VAL A 52 18.88 31.04 -3.78
CA VAL A 52 18.83 32.48 -3.51
C VAL A 52 20.14 32.98 -2.87
N ALA A 53 20.71 32.24 -1.92
CA ALA A 53 21.97 32.60 -1.30
C ALA A 53 23.14 32.63 -2.31
N VAL A 54 23.23 31.61 -3.16
CA VAL A 54 24.24 31.55 -4.22
C VAL A 54 24.07 32.70 -5.19
N MET A 55 22.85 33.00 -5.61
CA MET A 55 22.56 34.10 -6.52
C MET A 55 22.87 35.46 -5.89
N ALA A 56 22.53 35.67 -4.61
CA ALA A 56 22.82 36.91 -3.89
C ALA A 56 24.31 37.14 -3.73
N ILE A 57 25.07 36.08 -3.36
CA ILE A 57 26.53 36.14 -3.24
C ILE A 57 27.17 36.47 -4.61
N ALA A 58 26.70 35.80 -5.67
CA ALA A 58 27.23 36.04 -7.01
C ALA A 58 26.94 37.47 -7.47
N ALA A 59 25.70 37.94 -7.31
CA ALA A 59 25.30 39.30 -7.65
C ALA A 59 26.12 40.35 -6.86
N TYR A 60 26.25 40.17 -5.56
CA TYR A 60 27.09 41.06 -4.73
C TYR A 60 28.55 41.07 -5.18
N ALA A 61 29.11 39.88 -5.45
CA ALA A 61 30.54 39.80 -5.89
C ALA A 61 30.76 40.46 -7.26
N VAL A 62 29.82 40.31 -8.21
CA VAL A 62 29.92 40.94 -9.52
C VAL A 62 29.81 42.44 -9.41
N VAL A 63 28.81 42.96 -8.69
CA VAL A 63 28.60 44.40 -8.53
C VAL A 63 29.77 45.03 -7.74
N SER A 64 30.23 44.37 -6.68
CA SER A 64 31.38 44.84 -5.90
C SER A 64 32.65 44.96 -6.76
N ARG A 65 32.96 43.92 -7.55
CA ARG A 65 34.11 43.94 -8.47
C ARG A 65 33.97 45.07 -9.50
N ALA A 66 32.80 45.28 -10.08
CA ALA A 66 32.52 46.28 -11.07
C ALA A 66 32.72 47.69 -10.49
N LEU A 67 32.20 47.98 -9.29
CA LEU A 67 32.32 49.26 -8.63
C LEU A 67 33.79 49.58 -8.24
N TYR A 68 34.52 48.61 -7.72
CA TYR A 68 35.94 48.81 -7.42
C TYR A 68 36.78 49.00 -8.68
N ALA A 69 36.47 48.23 -9.76
CA ALA A 69 37.14 48.44 -11.06
C ALA A 69 36.86 49.80 -11.65
N ASP A 70 35.64 50.35 -11.48
CA ASP A 70 35.29 51.68 -11.91
C ASP A 70 36.06 52.78 -11.15
N VAL A 71 36.17 52.64 -9.82
CA VAL A 71 37.00 53.53 -8.99
C VAL A 71 38.47 53.47 -9.44
N ASP A 72 39.02 52.29 -9.68
CA ASP A 72 40.39 52.11 -10.15
C ASP A 72 40.61 52.74 -11.52
N HIS A 73 39.62 52.59 -12.43
CA HIS A 73 39.68 53.24 -13.76
C HIS A 73 39.61 54.77 -13.67
N GLN A 74 38.70 55.31 -12.85
CA GLN A 74 38.58 56.73 -12.61
C GLN A 74 39.84 57.33 -12.04
N LEU A 75 40.47 56.67 -11.03
CA LEU A 75 41.75 57.13 -10.45
C LEU A 75 42.86 57.17 -11.51
N ARG A 76 43.02 56.11 -12.31
CA ARG A 76 44.04 56.05 -13.38
C ARG A 76 43.82 57.14 -14.44
N THR A 77 42.54 57.32 -14.91
CA THR A 77 42.23 58.35 -15.91
C THR A 77 42.52 59.74 -15.40
N ARG A 78 42.20 60.03 -14.14
CA ARG A 78 42.44 61.35 -13.55
C ARG A 78 43.96 61.55 -13.27
N ALA A 79 44.66 60.52 -12.85
CA ALA A 79 46.14 60.59 -12.70
C ALA A 79 46.80 60.93 -14.05
N ALA A 80 46.38 60.25 -15.12
CA ALA A 80 46.93 60.51 -16.45
C ALA A 80 46.67 61.96 -16.92
N VAL A 81 45.43 62.48 -16.74
CA VAL A 81 45.10 63.86 -17.09
C VAL A 81 45.90 64.87 -16.29
N LEU A 82 46.13 64.64 -14.99
CA LEU A 82 46.93 65.52 -14.15
C LEU A 82 48.41 65.51 -14.53
N ILE A 83 48.94 64.37 -14.89
CA ILE A 83 50.32 64.17 -15.34
C ILE A 83 50.56 64.84 -16.70
N ASP A 84 49.63 64.62 -17.69
CA ASP A 84 49.75 65.16 -19.04
C ASP A 84 49.54 66.69 -19.10
N SER A 85 48.71 67.26 -18.22
CA SER A 85 48.42 68.67 -18.18
C SER A 85 49.60 69.53 -17.71
N ASN A 86 50.72 68.96 -17.35
CA ASN A 86 51.95 69.67 -16.81
C ASN A 86 51.64 70.58 -15.60
N VAL A 87 50.47 70.53 -15.00
CA VAL A 87 50.02 71.36 -13.86
C VAL A 87 50.95 71.07 -12.67
N VAL A 88 51.50 69.86 -12.57
CA VAL A 88 52.42 69.43 -11.55
C VAL A 88 53.79 70.12 -11.64
N ARG A 89 54.11 70.62 -12.83
CA ARG A 89 55.47 71.19 -13.13
C ARG A 89 55.65 72.67 -12.80
N PHE A 90 54.53 73.42 -12.75
CA PHE A 90 54.65 74.88 -12.66
C PHE A 90 54.50 75.48 -11.27
N ASP A 91 53.70 75.01 -10.41
CA ASP A 91 53.63 75.39 -8.99
C ASP A 91 52.66 74.43 -8.26
N PRO A 92 53.09 73.76 -7.18
CA PRO A 92 52.24 72.93 -6.34
C PRO A 92 50.95 73.60 -5.88
N ARG A 93 50.87 74.94 -5.86
CA ARG A 93 49.70 75.68 -5.44
C ARG A 93 48.56 75.61 -6.42
N TYR A 94 48.77 75.32 -7.72
CA TYR A 94 47.76 75.12 -8.69
C TYR A 94 46.98 73.78 -8.51
N ILE A 95 47.60 72.83 -7.85
CA ILE A 95 46.88 71.56 -7.48
C ILE A 95 45.72 71.88 -6.54
N SER A 96 45.85 72.89 -5.67
CA SER A 96 44.73 73.35 -4.83
C SER A 96 43.51 73.82 -5.62
N GLY A 97 43.69 74.35 -6.83
CA GLY A 97 42.61 74.75 -7.73
C GLY A 97 41.89 73.53 -8.36
N ALA A 98 42.63 72.48 -8.71
CA ALA A 98 42.10 71.27 -9.31
C ALA A 98 41.27 70.41 -8.29
N THR A 99 41.63 70.47 -6.99
CA THR A 99 40.92 69.79 -5.90
C THR A 99 39.61 70.48 -5.52
N LEU A 100 39.46 71.80 -5.80
CA LEU A 100 38.22 72.56 -5.52
C LEU A 100 37.02 72.11 -6.36
N TYR A 101 37.23 71.44 -7.47
CA TYR A 101 36.15 71.01 -8.39
C TYR A 101 35.67 69.55 -8.16
N THR A 102 36.29 68.79 -7.24
CA THR A 102 35.87 67.40 -6.98
C THR A 102 36.00 67.11 -5.50
N THR A 103 34.85 67.09 -4.81
CA THR A 103 34.73 66.89 -3.34
C THR A 103 35.19 65.53 -2.85
N ASP A 104 35.38 64.53 -3.74
CA ASP A 104 35.63 63.14 -3.38
C ASP A 104 37.09 62.69 -3.60
N ILE A 105 37.96 63.57 -4.08
CA ILE A 105 39.36 63.22 -4.40
C ILE A 105 40.30 64.06 -3.58
N SER A 106 41.24 63.37 -2.96
CA SER A 106 42.39 63.97 -2.29
C SER A 106 43.65 63.76 -3.14
N VAL A 107 44.50 64.73 -3.21
CA VAL A 107 45.72 64.69 -4.03
C VAL A 107 46.94 65.03 -3.13
N ALA A 108 48.02 64.32 -3.32
CA ALA A 108 49.32 64.62 -2.70
C ALA A 108 50.45 64.47 -3.74
N LEU A 109 51.51 65.15 -3.55
CA LEU A 109 52.74 65.03 -4.31
C LEU A 109 53.89 64.62 -3.39
N ILE A 110 54.67 63.60 -3.81
CA ILE A 110 55.97 63.24 -3.16
C ILE A 110 57.05 63.63 -4.14
N PHE A 111 57.97 64.48 -3.69
CA PHE A 111 59.11 64.92 -4.49
C PHE A 111 60.20 63.87 -4.47
N SER A 112 61.19 64.04 -5.35
CA SER A 112 62.38 63.16 -5.43
C SER A 112 63.20 63.10 -4.19
N ASP A 113 63.12 64.11 -3.30
CA ASP A 113 63.78 64.21 -1.99
C ASP A 113 62.95 63.57 -0.86
N LEU A 114 61.81 62.90 -1.23
CA LEU A 114 60.82 62.33 -0.34
C LEU A 114 60.03 63.34 0.51
N SER A 115 60.16 64.62 0.22
CA SER A 115 59.30 65.63 0.83
C SER A 115 57.91 65.53 0.26
N THR A 116 56.90 65.71 1.11
CA THR A 116 55.48 65.54 0.70
C THR A 116 54.74 66.87 0.76
N TYR A 117 54.04 67.19 -0.30
CA TYR A 117 53.14 68.32 -0.34
C TYR A 117 51.67 67.82 -0.43
N GLN A 118 50.84 68.17 0.57
CA GLN A 118 49.43 67.97 0.57
C GLN A 118 48.71 69.30 0.58
N PRO A 119 47.85 69.62 -0.42
CA PRO A 119 47.04 70.83 -0.42
C PRO A 119 46.10 70.92 0.80
N PRO A 120 45.78 72.11 1.29
CA PRO A 120 44.84 72.29 2.39
C PRO A 120 43.52 71.61 2.07
N GLY A 121 42.99 70.71 2.92
CA GLY A 121 41.81 69.93 2.76
C GLY A 121 41.99 68.59 2.02
N SER A 122 43.20 68.29 1.58
CA SER A 122 43.58 66.96 1.06
C SER A 122 44.13 66.14 2.17
N ASP A 123 43.57 64.96 2.40
CA ASP A 123 44.00 63.99 3.41
C ASP A 123 44.17 62.63 2.72
N VAL A 124 45.37 62.45 2.11
CA VAL A 124 45.68 61.17 1.43
C VAL A 124 46.59 60.40 2.35
N PRO A 125 46.24 59.19 2.76
CA PRO A 125 47.14 58.37 3.57
C PRO A 125 48.33 57.89 2.73
N ILE A 126 49.55 58.42 3.10
CA ILE A 126 50.83 58.06 2.48
C ILE A 126 51.53 57.05 3.36
N GLY A 127 52.11 56.02 2.75
CA GLY A 127 52.88 55.02 3.45
C GLY A 127 53.95 54.35 2.59
N GLU A 128 54.49 53.24 3.02
CA GLU A 128 55.61 52.59 2.40
C GLU A 128 55.48 52.25 0.92
N ALA A 129 54.25 51.95 0.48
CA ALA A 129 53.94 51.61 -0.93
C ALA A 129 54.07 52.84 -1.83
N GLU A 130 53.62 54.04 -1.37
CA GLU A 130 53.74 55.31 -2.07
C GLU A 130 55.17 55.78 -2.08
N ASP A 131 55.93 55.63 -0.96
CA ASP A 131 57.34 55.93 -0.85
C ASP A 131 58.18 55.00 -1.76
N ALA A 132 57.84 53.77 -1.94
CA ALA A 132 58.48 52.84 -2.88
C ALA A 132 58.34 53.33 -4.36
N VAL A 133 57.23 53.87 -4.70
CA VAL A 133 56.98 54.49 -6.03
C VAL A 133 57.83 55.74 -6.14
N ALA A 134 57.96 56.60 -5.09
CA ALA A 134 58.80 57.80 -5.08
C ALA A 134 60.32 57.49 -5.17
N ARG A 135 60.73 56.38 -4.57
CA ARG A 135 62.13 55.88 -4.72
C ARG A 135 62.42 55.26 -6.09
N GLY A 136 61.38 55.02 -6.89
CA GLY A 136 61.53 54.36 -8.19
C GLY A 136 61.60 52.82 -8.13
N GLU A 137 61.26 52.23 -7.01
CA GLU A 137 61.19 50.75 -6.83
C GLU A 137 60.07 50.13 -7.56
N SER A 138 58.97 50.94 -7.86
CA SER A 138 57.83 50.56 -8.68
C SER A 138 57.30 51.75 -9.45
N ASP A 139 56.65 51.52 -10.63
CA ASP A 139 56.06 52.58 -11.48
C ASP A 139 54.72 53.10 -10.93
N SER A 140 53.99 52.29 -10.24
CA SER A 140 52.70 52.65 -9.62
C SER A 140 52.35 51.75 -8.46
N SER A 141 51.54 52.24 -7.54
CA SER A 141 50.92 51.52 -6.44
C SER A 141 49.44 51.83 -6.37
N LEU A 142 48.59 50.77 -6.19
CA LEU A 142 47.15 50.93 -6.02
C LEU A 142 46.72 50.09 -4.81
N ARG A 143 46.26 50.75 -3.75
CA ARG A 143 45.86 50.07 -2.51
C ARG A 143 44.64 50.73 -1.86
N THR A 144 44.01 50.00 -0.93
CA THR A 144 42.96 50.55 -0.09
C THR A 144 43.47 50.75 1.31
N VAL A 145 43.39 51.95 1.84
CA VAL A 145 43.83 52.28 3.19
C VAL A 145 42.92 53.37 3.77
N ASP A 146 42.56 53.28 5.04
CA ASP A 146 41.72 54.23 5.80
C ASP A 146 40.39 54.60 5.06
N GLY A 147 39.74 53.63 4.43
CA GLY A 147 38.48 53.85 3.67
C GLY A 147 38.65 54.62 2.37
N GLN A 148 39.88 54.78 1.89
CA GLN A 148 40.20 55.41 0.62
C GLN A 148 40.91 54.41 -0.29
N ARG A 149 40.67 54.57 -1.60
CA ARG A 149 41.42 53.92 -2.68
C ARG A 149 42.49 54.84 -3.13
N VAL A 150 43.73 54.47 -2.98
CA VAL A 150 44.90 55.32 -3.22
C VAL A 150 45.71 54.78 -4.40
N LEU A 151 45.93 55.64 -5.39
CA LEU A 151 46.80 55.39 -6.53
C LEU A 151 48.04 56.31 -6.41
N ALA A 152 49.22 55.74 -6.35
CA ALA A 152 50.47 56.47 -6.54
C ALA A 152 51.04 56.15 -7.93
N GLN A 153 51.46 57.17 -8.68
CA GLN A 153 51.97 57.01 -10.03
C GLN A 153 53.12 57.96 -10.22
N ARG A 154 54.27 57.48 -10.70
CA ARG A 154 55.44 58.30 -10.99
C ARG A 154 55.23 59.21 -12.18
N THR A 155 55.65 60.49 -12.08
CA THR A 155 55.57 61.50 -13.12
C THR A 155 56.82 61.53 -13.96
N HIS A 156 56.84 62.22 -15.10
CA HIS A 156 57.97 62.28 -16.01
C HIS A 156 59.14 63.08 -15.43
N ASP A 157 58.94 63.95 -14.43
CA ASP A 157 59.92 64.77 -13.76
C ASP A 157 60.56 64.12 -12.49
N GLY A 158 60.14 62.89 -12.22
CA GLY A 158 60.68 62.09 -11.10
C GLY A 158 59.94 62.30 -9.78
N SER A 159 58.92 63.14 -9.72
CA SER A 159 58.00 63.23 -8.58
C SER A 159 56.93 62.10 -8.64
N THR A 160 56.18 61.88 -7.59
CA THR A 160 55.09 60.89 -7.52
C THR A 160 53.82 61.60 -7.19
N LEU A 161 52.83 61.46 -8.09
CA LEU A 161 51.44 61.90 -7.89
C LEU A 161 50.70 60.84 -7.10
N VAL A 162 50.10 61.19 -5.97
CA VAL A 162 49.28 60.31 -5.15
C VAL A 162 47.85 60.87 -5.18
N ILE A 163 46.90 60.02 -5.60
CA ILE A 163 45.47 60.39 -5.65
C ILE A 163 44.68 59.39 -4.78
N GLY A 164 43.90 59.91 -3.85
CA GLY A 164 43.02 59.15 -3.01
C GLY A 164 41.58 59.43 -3.30
N GLN A 165 40.73 58.40 -3.40
CA GLN A 165 39.30 58.53 -3.52
C GLN A 165 38.60 57.85 -2.36
N ARG A 166 37.66 58.54 -1.70
CA ARG A 166 36.89 57.97 -0.59
C ARG A 166 35.95 56.89 -1.08
N LEU A 167 35.99 55.72 -0.44
CA LEU A 167 35.13 54.58 -0.77
C LEU A 167 33.74 54.63 -0.09
N ALA A 168 33.49 55.57 0.82
CA ALA A 168 32.25 55.68 1.56
C ALA A 168 30.98 55.66 0.65
N PRO A 169 30.93 56.36 -0.49
CA PRO A 169 29.79 56.26 -1.40
C PRO A 169 29.62 54.87 -2.02
N THR A 170 30.73 54.25 -2.41
CA THR A 170 30.76 52.88 -2.99
C THR A 170 30.30 51.84 -1.98
N VAL A 171 30.78 51.91 -0.75
CA VAL A 171 30.37 51.03 0.35
C VAL A 171 28.90 51.21 0.67
N ALA A 172 28.40 52.47 0.71
CA ALA A 172 26.96 52.70 0.95
C ALA A 172 26.05 52.10 -0.12
N VAL A 173 26.49 52.06 -1.38
CA VAL A 173 25.76 51.38 -2.47
C VAL A 173 25.77 49.86 -2.27
N LEU A 174 26.93 49.30 -1.91
CA LEU A 174 27.05 47.87 -1.65
C LEU A 174 26.24 47.43 -0.44
N ASP A 175 26.22 48.20 0.64
CA ASP A 175 25.41 47.94 1.83
C ASP A 175 23.90 47.96 1.50
N ARG A 176 23.49 48.96 0.72
CA ARG A 176 22.09 49.02 0.25
C ARG A 176 21.73 47.81 -0.62
N LEU A 177 22.62 47.42 -1.52
CA LEU A 177 22.45 46.21 -2.33
C LEU A 177 22.34 44.96 -1.47
N ALA A 178 23.25 44.81 -0.47
CA ALA A 178 23.21 43.68 0.45
C ALA A 178 21.86 43.59 1.21
N TRP A 179 21.34 44.71 1.71
CA TRP A 179 20.07 44.80 2.37
C TRP A 179 18.90 44.44 1.41
N VAL A 180 18.89 44.91 0.18
CA VAL A 180 17.86 44.54 -0.82
C VAL A 180 17.92 43.04 -1.10
N LEU A 181 19.09 42.48 -1.36
CA LEU A 181 19.26 41.05 -1.60
C LEU A 181 18.82 40.22 -0.41
N PHE A 182 19.12 40.64 0.82
CA PHE A 182 18.68 39.97 2.03
C PHE A 182 17.14 39.96 2.19
N VAL A 183 16.50 41.11 2.00
CA VAL A 183 15.04 41.24 2.14
C VAL A 183 14.31 40.45 1.04
N VAL A 184 14.72 40.63 -0.22
CA VAL A 184 14.10 39.94 -1.36
C VAL A 184 14.33 38.42 -1.24
N GLY A 185 15.55 38.02 -0.88
CA GLY A 185 15.88 36.62 -0.66
C GLY A 185 15.07 36.00 0.50
N GLY A 186 14.96 36.70 1.62
CA GLY A 186 14.16 36.29 2.76
C GLY A 186 12.67 36.11 2.41
N CYS A 187 12.09 37.08 1.69
CA CYS A 187 10.73 36.97 1.19
C CYS A 187 10.54 35.76 0.26
N GLY A 188 11.50 35.50 -0.63
CA GLY A 188 11.47 34.33 -1.52
C GLY A 188 11.46 33.00 -0.75
N VAL A 189 12.28 32.88 0.28
CA VAL A 189 12.31 31.67 1.15
C VAL A 189 10.99 31.50 1.91
N ILE A 190 10.42 32.58 2.45
CA ILE A 190 9.11 32.53 3.14
C ILE A 190 8.03 32.08 2.18
N LEU A 191 7.95 32.64 0.97
CA LEU A 191 6.99 32.25 -0.06
C LEU A 191 7.14 30.76 -0.43
N ALA A 192 8.38 30.28 -0.60
CA ALA A 192 8.65 28.88 -0.87
C ALA A 192 8.18 27.98 0.27
N ALA A 193 8.37 28.36 1.53
CA ALA A 193 7.90 27.63 2.70
C ALA A 193 6.37 27.58 2.74
N VAL A 194 5.68 28.68 2.48
CA VAL A 194 4.21 28.75 2.42
C VAL A 194 3.68 27.87 1.27
N ALA A 195 4.25 27.99 0.08
CA ALA A 195 3.87 27.16 -1.07
C ALA A 195 4.10 25.67 -0.78
N GLY A 196 5.27 25.32 -0.24
CA GLY A 196 5.61 23.94 0.13
C GLY A 196 4.66 23.34 1.19
N THR A 197 4.23 24.14 2.17
CA THR A 197 3.23 23.69 3.17
C THR A 197 1.86 23.48 2.54
N THR A 198 1.45 24.33 1.63
CA THR A 198 0.15 24.22 0.94
C THR A 198 0.11 22.99 0.05
N VAL A 199 1.13 22.79 -0.80
CA VAL A 199 1.27 21.61 -1.65
C VAL A 199 1.34 20.33 -0.82
N GLY A 200 2.14 20.34 0.25
CA GLY A 200 2.25 19.19 1.15
C GLY A 200 0.94 18.83 1.87
N ARG A 201 0.11 19.82 2.19
CA ARG A 201 -1.20 19.58 2.86
C ARG A 201 -2.26 19.09 1.87
N THR A 202 -2.35 19.68 0.69
CA THR A 202 -3.36 19.29 -0.32
C THR A 202 -3.00 17.99 -1.01
N GLY A 203 -1.76 17.83 -1.47
CA GLY A 203 -1.30 16.65 -2.20
C GLY A 203 -1.24 15.37 -1.36
N LEU A 204 -0.95 15.47 -0.04
CA LEU A 204 -0.87 14.29 0.83
C LEU A 204 -2.18 14.00 1.60
N ARG A 205 -3.26 14.74 1.37
CA ARG A 205 -4.56 14.51 2.01
C ARG A 205 -5.18 13.15 1.68
N PRO A 206 -5.13 12.64 0.43
CA PRO A 206 -5.61 11.30 0.09
C PRO A 206 -4.90 10.20 0.86
N ILE A 207 -3.58 10.28 1.04
CA ILE A 207 -2.80 9.29 1.81
C ILE A 207 -3.28 9.24 3.27
N ALA A 208 -3.54 10.40 3.88
CA ALA A 208 -4.06 10.43 5.25
C ALA A 208 -5.46 9.81 5.37
N ARG A 209 -6.31 9.94 4.33
CA ARG A 209 -7.63 9.29 4.27
C ARG A 209 -7.50 7.77 4.13
N LEU A 210 -6.62 7.30 3.25
CA LEU A 210 -6.32 5.87 3.10
C LEU A 210 -5.82 5.25 4.40
N THR A 211 -4.86 5.91 5.08
CA THR A 211 -4.37 5.45 6.39
C THR A 211 -5.49 5.36 7.41
N ALA A 212 -6.33 6.40 7.52
CA ALA A 212 -7.45 6.42 8.46
C ALA A 212 -8.50 5.33 8.12
N ALA A 213 -8.73 5.03 6.83
CA ALA A 213 -9.62 3.95 6.41
C ALA A 213 -9.04 2.58 6.78
N THR A 214 -7.74 2.35 6.53
CA THR A 214 -7.06 1.11 6.93
C THR A 214 -7.13 0.87 8.44
N GLU A 215 -6.88 1.91 9.24
CA GLU A 215 -7.01 1.84 10.70
C GLU A 215 -8.45 1.60 11.18
N ARG A 216 -9.43 2.13 10.46
CA ARG A 216 -10.86 1.91 10.74
C ARG A 216 -11.24 0.47 10.45
N VAL A 217 -10.89 -0.06 9.26
CA VAL A 217 -11.09 -1.47 8.92
C VAL A 217 -10.47 -2.39 9.97
N ALA A 218 -9.22 -2.12 10.39
CA ALA A 218 -8.53 -2.95 11.38
C ALA A 218 -9.16 -2.93 12.78
N ARG A 219 -9.87 -1.86 13.16
CA ARG A 219 -10.47 -1.72 14.51
C ARG A 219 -11.97 -2.02 14.56
N THR A 220 -12.70 -1.72 13.52
CA THR A 220 -14.18 -1.74 13.53
C THR A 220 -14.78 -2.63 12.46
N ASP A 221 -13.95 -3.24 11.61
CA ASP A 221 -14.41 -4.01 10.45
C ASP A 221 -15.32 -3.24 9.47
N ASP A 222 -15.29 -1.89 9.54
CA ASP A 222 -16.08 -1.04 8.64
C ASP A 222 -15.43 -0.99 7.25
N LEU A 223 -16.07 -1.69 6.31
CA LEU A 223 -15.63 -1.83 4.92
C LEU A 223 -16.19 -0.73 3.99
N THR A 224 -16.61 0.41 4.56
CA THR A 224 -17.12 1.55 3.78
C THR A 224 -16.08 2.05 2.79
N GLN A 225 -16.50 2.24 1.54
CA GLN A 225 -15.64 2.71 0.46
C GLN A 225 -15.16 4.14 0.70
N ILE A 226 -13.95 4.43 0.24
CA ILE A 226 -13.33 5.75 0.32
C ILE A 226 -13.73 6.55 -0.93
N PRO A 227 -14.23 7.80 -0.80
CA PRO A 227 -14.54 8.62 -1.96
C PRO A 227 -13.28 8.89 -2.80
N VAL A 228 -13.33 8.53 -4.08
CA VAL A 228 -12.26 8.77 -5.04
C VAL A 228 -12.33 10.24 -5.47
N THR A 229 -11.19 10.94 -5.38
CA THR A 229 -11.07 12.35 -5.76
C THR A 229 -9.83 12.55 -6.62
N GLY A 230 -10.00 13.19 -7.79
CA GLY A 230 -8.91 13.38 -8.75
C GLY A 230 -8.85 12.27 -9.81
N SER A 231 -7.78 12.31 -10.63
CA SER A 231 -7.52 11.35 -11.71
C SER A 231 -6.03 10.97 -11.77
N ASP A 232 -5.32 11.14 -10.66
CA ASP A 232 -3.89 10.89 -10.51
C ASP A 232 -3.62 9.46 -9.98
N GLU A 233 -2.36 9.18 -9.70
CA GLU A 233 -1.91 7.88 -9.16
C GLU A 233 -2.55 7.57 -7.81
N LEU A 234 -2.88 8.61 -7.02
CA LEU A 234 -3.54 8.45 -5.73
C LEU A 234 -5.03 8.11 -5.89
N ALA A 235 -5.70 8.62 -6.92
CA ALA A 235 -7.05 8.22 -7.28
C ALA A 235 -7.08 6.73 -7.69
N ARG A 236 -6.14 6.28 -8.53
CA ARG A 236 -6.00 4.88 -8.92
C ARG A 236 -5.72 3.96 -7.73
N LEU A 237 -4.86 4.39 -6.80
CA LEU A 237 -4.60 3.65 -5.56
C LEU A 237 -5.87 3.53 -4.71
N THR A 238 -6.66 4.61 -4.61
CA THR A 238 -7.94 4.60 -3.89
C THR A 238 -8.96 3.66 -4.53
N GLU A 239 -9.03 3.60 -5.86
CA GLU A 239 -9.89 2.65 -6.61
C GLU A 239 -9.48 1.20 -6.36
N SER A 240 -8.17 0.91 -6.43
CA SER A 240 -7.65 -0.44 -6.14
C SER A 240 -7.96 -0.87 -4.71
N PHE A 241 -7.82 0.04 -3.74
CA PHE A 241 -8.17 -0.21 -2.36
C PHE A 241 -9.68 -0.46 -2.17
N ASN A 242 -10.54 0.33 -2.83
CA ASN A 242 -11.98 0.12 -2.83
C ASN A 242 -12.39 -1.22 -3.46
N THR A 243 -11.67 -1.67 -4.47
CA THR A 243 -11.88 -2.99 -5.07
C THR A 243 -11.56 -4.10 -4.08
N MET A 244 -10.46 -3.97 -3.32
CA MET A 244 -10.13 -4.90 -2.24
C MET A 244 -11.18 -4.88 -1.12
N LEU A 245 -11.67 -3.69 -0.71
CA LEU A 245 -12.73 -3.59 0.31
C LEU A 245 -14.03 -4.27 -0.13
N ARG A 246 -14.43 -4.13 -1.41
CA ARG A 246 -15.59 -4.82 -1.98
C ARG A 246 -15.43 -6.33 -1.92
N ALA A 247 -14.30 -6.84 -2.41
CA ALA A 247 -14.02 -8.27 -2.38
C ALA A 247 -14.05 -8.84 -0.96
N LEU A 248 -13.51 -8.10 0.02
CA LEU A 248 -13.54 -8.49 1.44
C LEU A 248 -14.96 -8.46 2.01
N ALA A 249 -15.77 -7.44 1.68
CA ALA A 249 -17.17 -7.34 2.09
C ALA A 249 -18.00 -8.50 1.55
N GLU A 250 -17.87 -8.82 0.26
CA GLU A 250 -18.54 -9.93 -0.39
C GLU A 250 -18.12 -11.29 0.20
N SER A 251 -16.84 -11.45 0.53
CA SER A 251 -16.34 -12.68 1.18
C SER A 251 -16.94 -12.86 2.58
N ARG A 252 -16.98 -11.79 3.38
CA ARG A 252 -17.60 -11.83 4.71
C ARG A 252 -19.09 -12.06 4.68
N GLU A 253 -19.78 -11.46 3.75
CA GLU A 253 -21.21 -11.69 3.59
C GLU A 253 -21.52 -13.14 3.22
N ARG A 254 -20.75 -13.72 2.29
CA ARG A 254 -20.84 -15.17 1.96
C ARG A 254 -20.58 -16.04 3.17
N GLN A 255 -19.56 -15.75 3.95
CA GLN A 255 -19.24 -16.49 5.18
C GLN A 255 -20.35 -16.35 6.23
N SER A 256 -20.88 -15.15 6.44
CA SER A 256 -21.98 -14.90 7.39
C SER A 256 -23.26 -15.65 7.00
N ARG A 257 -23.61 -15.64 5.73
CA ARG A 257 -24.75 -16.41 5.22
C ARG A 257 -24.53 -17.91 5.43
N LEU A 258 -23.35 -18.43 5.12
CA LEU A 258 -23.03 -19.84 5.34
C LEU A 258 -23.22 -20.25 6.80
N VAL A 259 -22.72 -19.44 7.76
CA VAL A 259 -22.86 -19.72 9.20
C VAL A 259 -24.33 -19.66 9.63
N ALA A 260 -25.10 -18.69 9.13
CA ALA A 260 -26.51 -18.56 9.45
C ALA A 260 -27.31 -19.76 8.93
N ASP A 261 -27.12 -20.13 7.65
CA ASP A 261 -27.81 -21.23 7.00
C ASP A 261 -27.44 -22.58 7.66
N ALA A 262 -26.15 -22.80 7.92
CA ALA A 262 -25.67 -23.98 8.68
C ALA A 262 -26.31 -24.08 10.05
N GLY A 263 -26.42 -22.94 10.77
CA GLY A 263 -27.05 -22.91 12.09
C GLY A 263 -28.53 -23.28 12.05
N HIS A 264 -29.24 -22.92 11.01
CA HIS A 264 -30.65 -23.30 10.81
C HIS A 264 -30.79 -24.78 10.47
N GLU A 265 -30.01 -25.29 9.53
CA GLU A 265 -30.08 -26.66 9.06
C GLU A 265 -29.59 -27.71 10.07
N LEU A 266 -28.64 -27.32 10.96
CA LEU A 266 -28.22 -28.19 12.06
C LEU A 266 -29.26 -28.25 13.20
N ARG A 267 -30.01 -27.17 13.42
CA ARG A 267 -31.01 -27.12 14.53
C ARG A 267 -32.12 -28.12 14.38
N THR A 268 -32.64 -28.32 13.18
CA THR A 268 -33.76 -29.20 12.90
C THR A 268 -33.46 -30.67 13.24
N PRO A 269 -32.43 -31.31 12.66
CA PRO A 269 -32.12 -32.71 12.98
C PRO A 269 -31.67 -32.89 14.45
N LEU A 270 -30.98 -31.91 15.05
CA LEU A 270 -30.62 -31.94 16.47
C LEU A 270 -31.86 -31.94 17.39
N THR A 271 -32.90 -31.15 17.03
CA THR A 271 -34.13 -31.13 17.83
C THR A 271 -34.87 -32.46 17.71
N SER A 272 -34.96 -33.05 16.51
CA SER A 272 -35.57 -34.36 16.29
C SER A 272 -34.80 -35.47 17.00
N LEU A 273 -33.47 -35.47 16.88
CA LEU A 273 -32.57 -36.40 17.59
C LEU A 273 -32.78 -36.34 19.11
N ARG A 274 -32.85 -35.11 19.67
CA ARG A 274 -33.13 -34.92 21.10
C ARG A 274 -34.47 -35.50 21.50
N THR A 275 -35.54 -35.24 20.72
CA THR A 275 -36.87 -35.75 21.00
C THR A 275 -36.91 -37.27 20.95
N ASN A 276 -36.27 -37.90 19.95
CA ASN A 276 -36.20 -39.36 19.81
C ASN A 276 -35.39 -40.00 20.95
N MET A 277 -34.31 -39.36 21.36
CA MET A 277 -33.51 -39.78 22.51
C MET A 277 -34.27 -39.64 23.86
N GLU A 278 -35.04 -38.58 24.05
CA GLU A 278 -35.90 -38.39 25.22
C GLU A 278 -36.97 -39.46 25.32
N LEU A 279 -37.56 -39.85 24.16
CA LEU A 279 -38.51 -40.97 24.08
C LEU A 279 -37.86 -42.33 24.43
N LEU A 280 -36.67 -42.63 23.89
CA LEU A 280 -35.91 -43.83 24.21
C LEU A 280 -35.55 -43.91 25.71
N ILE A 281 -35.15 -42.79 26.28
CA ILE A 281 -34.82 -42.72 27.73
C ILE A 281 -36.12 -42.91 28.57
N ALA A 282 -37.22 -42.27 28.18
CA ALA A 282 -38.47 -42.38 28.89
C ALA A 282 -39.04 -43.78 28.87
N SER A 283 -38.96 -44.47 27.72
CA SER A 283 -39.41 -45.90 27.57
C SER A 283 -38.57 -46.88 28.34
N SER A 284 -37.32 -46.56 28.65
CA SER A 284 -36.43 -47.41 29.42
C SER A 284 -36.58 -47.33 30.95
N ARG A 285 -37.49 -46.46 31.47
CA ARG A 285 -37.72 -46.28 32.90
C ARG A 285 -38.57 -47.41 33.49
N PRO A 286 -38.32 -47.89 34.74
CA PRO A 286 -39.16 -48.86 35.40
C PRO A 286 -40.60 -48.32 35.53
N GLY A 287 -41.60 -49.05 35.00
CA GLY A 287 -43.02 -48.68 35.04
C GLY A 287 -43.51 -47.79 33.86
N ALA A 288 -42.65 -47.53 32.88
CA ALA A 288 -43.06 -46.88 31.66
C ALA A 288 -44.06 -47.72 30.83
N PRO A 289 -44.98 -47.11 30.05
CA PRO A 289 -45.80 -47.85 29.08
C PRO A 289 -44.90 -48.64 28.13
N GLN A 290 -45.20 -49.94 27.95
CA GLN A 290 -44.47 -50.74 26.98
C GLN A 290 -44.72 -50.27 25.55
N ILE A 291 -43.68 -49.77 24.87
CA ILE A 291 -43.69 -49.54 23.45
C ILE A 291 -43.52 -50.88 22.73
N PRO A 292 -44.28 -51.19 21.70
CA PRO A 292 -44.03 -52.41 20.91
C PRO A 292 -42.62 -52.51 20.41
N ASP A 293 -42.08 -53.73 20.35
CA ASP A 293 -40.67 -53.97 19.97
C ASP A 293 -40.39 -53.43 18.54
N GLU A 294 -41.38 -53.43 17.68
CA GLU A 294 -41.33 -52.90 16.29
C GLU A 294 -41.13 -51.36 16.28
N ASP A 295 -41.94 -50.65 17.07
CA ASP A 295 -41.87 -49.17 17.20
C ASP A 295 -40.53 -48.76 17.88
N MET A 296 -40.02 -49.59 18.82
CA MET A 296 -38.74 -49.36 19.45
C MET A 296 -37.58 -49.58 18.50
N ALA A 297 -37.68 -50.54 17.58
CA ALA A 297 -36.69 -50.78 16.53
C ALA A 297 -36.66 -49.64 15.52
N GLU A 298 -37.84 -49.17 15.14
CA GLU A 298 -38.01 -48.00 14.25
C GLU A 298 -37.41 -46.73 14.88
N LEU A 299 -37.71 -46.43 16.15
CA LEU A 299 -37.16 -45.30 16.88
C LEU A 299 -35.66 -45.32 16.95
N ARG A 300 -35.03 -46.52 17.15
CA ARG A 300 -33.56 -46.69 17.14
C ARG A 300 -32.98 -46.44 15.74
N ALA A 301 -33.66 -46.97 14.70
CA ALA A 301 -33.21 -46.75 13.32
C ALA A 301 -33.27 -45.28 12.95
N ASP A 302 -34.28 -44.57 13.37
CA ASP A 302 -34.39 -43.12 13.15
C ASP A 302 -33.29 -42.32 13.81
N VAL A 303 -32.92 -42.66 15.06
CA VAL A 303 -31.79 -42.06 15.77
C VAL A 303 -30.47 -42.27 15.01
N VAL A 304 -30.23 -43.48 14.52
CA VAL A 304 -29.01 -43.79 13.75
C VAL A 304 -28.98 -43.00 12.43
N ALA A 305 -30.12 -43.00 11.69
CA ALA A 305 -30.23 -42.29 10.46
C ALA A 305 -30.00 -40.76 10.61
N GLN A 306 -30.52 -40.17 11.70
CA GLN A 306 -30.31 -38.75 12.01
C GLN A 306 -28.86 -38.42 12.36
N ILE A 307 -28.13 -39.33 13.05
CA ILE A 307 -26.69 -39.19 13.35
C ILE A 307 -25.88 -39.22 12.04
N GLU A 308 -26.21 -40.15 11.14
CA GLU A 308 -25.56 -40.25 9.83
C GLU A 308 -25.83 -39.00 8.95
N GLU A 309 -27.05 -38.50 8.96
CA GLU A 309 -27.43 -37.25 8.27
C GLU A 309 -26.63 -36.04 8.81
N LEU A 310 -26.56 -35.88 10.13
CA LEU A 310 -25.77 -34.84 10.77
C LEU A 310 -24.27 -34.96 10.43
N SER A 311 -23.74 -36.17 10.43
CA SER A 311 -22.33 -36.41 10.10
C SER A 311 -22.01 -36.03 8.65
N THR A 312 -22.92 -36.34 7.73
CA THR A 312 -22.82 -35.96 6.32
C THR A 312 -22.90 -34.43 6.15
N LEU A 313 -23.87 -33.80 6.81
CA LEU A 313 -24.07 -32.35 6.75
C LEU A 313 -22.85 -31.57 7.31
N VAL A 314 -22.28 -32.04 8.43
CA VAL A 314 -21.05 -31.44 8.98
C VAL A 314 -19.88 -31.63 8.01
N GLY A 315 -19.75 -32.80 7.39
CA GLY A 315 -18.75 -33.07 6.35
C GLY A 315 -18.87 -32.10 5.17
N ASP A 316 -20.08 -31.96 4.63
CA ASP A 316 -20.39 -31.05 3.53
C ASP A 316 -20.07 -29.59 3.87
N LEU A 317 -20.38 -29.15 5.12
CA LEU A 317 -20.09 -27.80 5.60
C LEU A 317 -18.58 -27.53 5.73
N VAL A 318 -17.83 -28.50 6.27
CA VAL A 318 -16.37 -28.40 6.39
C VAL A 318 -15.74 -28.31 4.98
N ASP A 319 -16.25 -29.10 4.07
CA ASP A 319 -15.77 -29.12 2.69
C ASP A 319 -16.05 -27.79 1.97
N LEU A 320 -17.25 -27.24 2.18
CA LEU A 320 -17.65 -25.95 1.62
C LEU A 320 -16.81 -24.78 2.18
N ALA A 321 -16.41 -24.88 3.45
CA ALA A 321 -15.54 -23.89 4.10
C ALA A 321 -14.08 -24.02 3.67
N ARG A 322 -13.60 -25.24 3.32
CA ARG A 322 -12.22 -25.47 2.84
C ARG A 322 -11.99 -25.00 1.42
N GLU A 323 -13.01 -24.97 0.55
CA GLU A 323 -12.85 -24.56 -0.83
C GLU A 323 -12.55 -23.07 -1.02
N ASP A 324 -12.81 -22.24 -0.01
CA ASP A 324 -12.38 -20.83 0.05
C ASP A 324 -10.90 -20.66 0.53
N ALA A 325 -10.19 -21.77 0.84
CA ALA A 325 -8.80 -21.70 1.29
C ALA A 325 -7.83 -21.49 0.11
N PRO A 326 -6.81 -20.64 0.25
CA PRO A 326 -5.87 -20.29 -0.82
C PRO A 326 -4.85 -21.39 -1.19
N GLU A 327 -4.87 -22.54 -0.52
CA GLU A 327 -3.87 -23.63 -0.68
C GLU A 327 -4.36 -24.81 -1.54
N THR A 328 -5.32 -24.63 -2.44
CA THR A 328 -5.74 -25.70 -3.34
C THR A 328 -4.63 -25.97 -4.36
N VAL A 329 -4.04 -27.17 -4.31
CA VAL A 329 -3.03 -27.60 -5.28
C VAL A 329 -3.74 -27.96 -6.58
N TYR A 330 -3.46 -27.20 -7.63
CA TYR A 330 -3.92 -27.50 -8.99
C TYR A 330 -2.87 -28.40 -9.66
N GLU A 331 -3.33 -29.52 -10.18
CA GLU A 331 -2.49 -30.49 -10.86
C GLU A 331 -3.19 -31.01 -12.13
N ARG A 332 -2.47 -31.76 -12.94
CA ARG A 332 -3.05 -32.44 -14.10
C ARG A 332 -3.81 -33.67 -13.66
N VAL A 333 -5.13 -33.62 -13.69
CA VAL A 333 -6.03 -34.64 -13.19
C VAL A 333 -6.60 -35.44 -14.34
N ASP A 334 -6.55 -36.78 -14.28
CA ASP A 334 -7.27 -37.65 -15.17
C ASP A 334 -8.72 -37.82 -14.67
N VAL A 335 -9.66 -37.24 -15.42
CA VAL A 335 -11.08 -37.26 -15.06
C VAL A 335 -11.67 -38.67 -15.17
N SER A 336 -11.17 -39.53 -16.09
CA SER A 336 -11.63 -40.93 -16.17
C SER A 336 -11.31 -41.70 -14.91
N ASP A 337 -10.10 -41.55 -14.37
CA ASP A 337 -9.68 -42.14 -13.10
C ASP A 337 -10.50 -41.63 -11.89
N VAL A 338 -10.83 -40.32 -11.89
CA VAL A 338 -11.71 -39.70 -10.89
C VAL A 338 -13.11 -40.34 -10.95
N VAL A 339 -13.71 -40.48 -12.12
CA VAL A 339 -15.03 -41.08 -12.32
C VAL A 339 -15.04 -42.55 -11.91
N GLU A 340 -14.03 -43.34 -12.31
CA GLU A 340 -13.90 -44.76 -11.96
C GLU A 340 -13.83 -44.98 -10.46
N ARG A 341 -12.99 -44.21 -9.76
CA ARG A 341 -12.86 -44.28 -8.28
C ARG A 341 -14.16 -43.84 -7.59
N ALA A 342 -14.86 -42.85 -8.12
CA ALA A 342 -16.15 -42.43 -7.57
C ALA A 342 -17.21 -43.52 -7.77
N LEU A 343 -17.26 -44.17 -8.94
CA LEU A 343 -18.13 -45.31 -9.23
C LEU A 343 -17.88 -46.50 -8.28
N GLU A 344 -16.60 -46.82 -8.03
CA GLU A 344 -16.30 -47.89 -7.07
C GLU A 344 -16.82 -47.58 -5.65
N ARG A 345 -16.76 -46.31 -5.23
CA ARG A 345 -17.31 -45.89 -3.94
C ARG A 345 -18.84 -45.89 -3.92
N ALA A 346 -19.48 -45.40 -4.99
CA ALA A 346 -20.92 -45.41 -5.11
C ALA A 346 -21.48 -46.83 -5.13
N ARG A 347 -20.89 -47.77 -5.89
CA ARG A 347 -21.27 -49.22 -5.92
C ARG A 347 -21.16 -49.87 -4.54
N ARG A 348 -20.18 -49.54 -3.75
CA ARG A 348 -20.03 -50.07 -2.36
C ARG A 348 -21.10 -49.53 -1.41
N ARG A 349 -21.56 -48.30 -1.60
CA ARG A 349 -22.58 -47.67 -0.75
C ARG A 349 -23.99 -48.07 -1.14
N ARG A 350 -24.24 -48.30 -2.44
CA ARG A 350 -25.54 -48.51 -3.05
C ARG A 350 -25.52 -49.79 -3.92
N ASN A 351 -25.37 -50.93 -3.27
CA ASN A 351 -25.29 -52.25 -3.93
C ASN A 351 -26.58 -52.69 -4.60
N GLU A 352 -27.68 -51.97 -4.38
CA GLU A 352 -28.99 -52.23 -4.99
C GLU A 352 -29.17 -51.50 -6.33
N ILE A 353 -28.22 -50.67 -6.74
CA ILE A 353 -28.28 -49.90 -8.00
C ILE A 353 -27.14 -50.37 -8.91
N GLU A 354 -27.46 -50.61 -10.18
CA GLU A 354 -26.46 -50.91 -11.19
C GLU A 354 -25.90 -49.64 -11.82
N PHE A 355 -24.57 -49.56 -11.97
CA PHE A 355 -23.92 -48.43 -12.62
C PHE A 355 -23.28 -48.90 -13.93
N GLU A 356 -23.79 -48.38 -15.06
CA GLU A 356 -23.19 -48.51 -16.39
C GLU A 356 -22.34 -47.29 -16.67
N ALA A 357 -21.07 -47.48 -17.02
CA ALA A 357 -20.18 -46.37 -17.28
C ALA A 357 -19.43 -46.52 -18.60
N VAL A 358 -19.40 -45.47 -19.38
CA VAL A 358 -18.57 -45.32 -20.58
C VAL A 358 -17.62 -44.14 -20.33
N THR A 359 -16.35 -44.45 -20.04
CA THR A 359 -15.31 -43.43 -19.74
C THR A 359 -14.40 -43.23 -20.95
N THR A 360 -13.88 -42.02 -21.09
CA THR A 360 -12.89 -41.64 -22.09
C THR A 360 -11.74 -40.91 -21.38
N PRO A 361 -10.46 -41.24 -21.66
CA PRO A 361 -9.33 -40.56 -21.05
C PRO A 361 -9.35 -39.06 -21.33
N TRP A 362 -9.39 -38.25 -20.27
CA TRP A 362 -9.49 -36.80 -20.38
C TRP A 362 -8.77 -36.13 -19.21
N TYR A 363 -7.93 -35.13 -19.51
CA TYR A 363 -7.14 -34.41 -18.53
C TYR A 363 -7.65 -33.00 -18.34
N VAL A 364 -7.81 -32.61 -17.07
CA VAL A 364 -8.16 -31.26 -16.63
C VAL A 364 -7.08 -30.75 -15.69
N TYR A 365 -6.70 -29.47 -15.79
CA TYR A 365 -5.85 -28.85 -14.78
C TYR A 365 -6.70 -28.34 -13.64
N GLY A 366 -6.60 -28.98 -12.46
CA GLY A 366 -7.53 -28.70 -11.38
C GLY A 366 -7.24 -29.39 -10.05
N ASP A 367 -8.23 -29.29 -9.16
CA ASP A 367 -8.26 -29.90 -7.83
C ASP A 367 -8.84 -31.32 -7.92
N GLN A 368 -7.97 -32.34 -7.79
CA GLN A 368 -8.39 -33.73 -7.84
C GLN A 368 -9.40 -34.09 -6.73
N ALA A 369 -9.22 -33.55 -5.52
CA ALA A 369 -10.11 -33.85 -4.40
C ALA A 369 -11.49 -33.22 -4.61
N GLY A 370 -11.55 -31.97 -5.09
CA GLY A 370 -12.77 -31.28 -5.46
C GLY A 370 -13.54 -32.01 -6.55
N LEU A 371 -12.86 -32.37 -7.65
CA LEU A 371 -13.48 -33.11 -8.77
C LEU A 371 -14.00 -34.49 -8.32
N SER A 372 -13.23 -35.23 -7.50
CA SER A 372 -13.67 -36.53 -6.96
C SER A 372 -14.93 -36.41 -6.12
N ARG A 373 -15.04 -35.36 -5.33
CA ARG A 373 -16.21 -35.05 -4.51
C ARG A 373 -17.41 -34.67 -5.37
N ALA A 374 -17.21 -33.79 -6.36
CA ALA A 374 -18.27 -33.40 -7.25
C ALA A 374 -18.91 -34.60 -7.98
N VAL A 375 -18.06 -35.46 -8.55
CA VAL A 375 -18.52 -36.69 -9.22
C VAL A 375 -19.26 -37.62 -8.25
N LEU A 376 -18.71 -37.84 -7.05
CA LEU A 376 -19.33 -38.68 -6.04
C LEU A 376 -20.70 -38.15 -5.61
N ASN A 377 -20.84 -36.83 -5.40
CA ASN A 377 -22.14 -36.21 -5.06
C ASN A 377 -23.19 -36.39 -6.15
N VAL A 378 -22.80 -36.31 -7.42
CA VAL A 378 -23.74 -36.58 -8.53
C VAL A 378 -24.13 -38.06 -8.54
N LEU A 379 -23.21 -38.99 -8.39
CA LEU A 379 -23.49 -40.43 -8.38
C LEU A 379 -24.32 -40.85 -7.17
N ASP A 380 -24.01 -40.35 -5.97
CA ASP A 380 -24.77 -40.62 -4.75
C ASP A 380 -26.22 -40.09 -4.89
N ASN A 381 -26.38 -38.90 -5.52
CA ASN A 381 -27.68 -38.32 -5.78
C ASN A 381 -28.48 -39.15 -6.80
N ALA A 382 -27.90 -39.53 -7.94
CA ALA A 382 -28.51 -40.38 -8.94
C ALA A 382 -28.94 -41.75 -8.36
N ALA A 383 -28.08 -42.37 -7.57
CA ALA A 383 -28.36 -43.64 -6.91
C ALA A 383 -29.45 -43.54 -5.81
N LYS A 384 -29.56 -42.42 -5.14
CA LYS A 384 -30.55 -42.15 -4.10
C LYS A 384 -31.96 -42.05 -4.68
N TRP A 385 -32.07 -41.44 -5.87
CA TRP A 385 -33.38 -41.22 -6.49
C TRP A 385 -33.83 -42.35 -7.42
N SER A 386 -32.89 -43.19 -7.88
CA SER A 386 -33.26 -44.36 -8.71
C SER A 386 -34.00 -45.42 -7.90
N PRO A 387 -35.05 -46.03 -8.41
CA PRO A 387 -35.64 -47.21 -7.80
C PRO A 387 -34.68 -48.39 -7.70
N LYS A 388 -34.92 -49.27 -6.72
CA LYS A 388 -34.09 -50.49 -6.54
C LYS A 388 -34.12 -51.35 -7.79
N GLY A 389 -32.96 -51.81 -8.24
CA GLY A 389 -32.78 -52.63 -9.43
C GLY A 389 -32.74 -51.86 -10.76
N GLU A 390 -32.90 -50.53 -10.70
CA GLU A 390 -32.70 -49.68 -11.86
C GLU A 390 -31.23 -49.29 -12.06
N GLN A 391 -30.93 -48.75 -13.24
CA GLN A 391 -29.59 -48.48 -13.67
C GLN A 391 -29.31 -46.98 -13.76
N VAL A 392 -28.15 -46.56 -13.22
CA VAL A 392 -27.59 -45.22 -13.40
C VAL A 392 -26.56 -45.28 -14.51
N ARG A 393 -26.70 -44.45 -15.57
CA ARG A 393 -25.75 -44.39 -16.68
C ARG A 393 -24.85 -43.19 -16.56
N VAL A 394 -23.54 -43.42 -16.75
CA VAL A 394 -22.49 -42.42 -16.71
C VAL A 394 -21.75 -42.44 -18.04
N GLU A 395 -21.75 -41.33 -18.75
CA GLU A 395 -21.07 -41.23 -20.04
C GLU A 395 -20.09 -40.03 -20.04
N MET A 396 -18.87 -40.27 -20.50
CA MET A 396 -17.87 -39.23 -20.78
C MET A 396 -17.69 -39.15 -22.29
N ARG A 397 -17.91 -37.96 -22.86
CA ARG A 397 -17.83 -37.75 -24.30
C ARG A 397 -17.16 -36.42 -24.61
N PRO A 398 -16.10 -36.38 -25.47
CA PRO A 398 -15.58 -35.13 -25.99
C PRO A 398 -16.62 -34.38 -26.82
N VAL A 399 -16.80 -33.09 -26.55
CA VAL A 399 -17.72 -32.21 -27.27
C VAL A 399 -16.96 -31.00 -27.80
N GLY A 400 -16.68 -31.02 -29.11
CA GLY A 400 -15.90 -29.95 -29.74
C GLY A 400 -14.40 -29.95 -29.35
N GLN A 401 -13.74 -28.81 -29.59
CA GLN A 401 -12.31 -28.68 -29.28
C GLN A 401 -12.08 -28.29 -27.81
N GLY A 402 -11.48 -29.20 -27.03
CA GLY A 402 -11.05 -28.91 -25.66
C GLY A 402 -12.14 -28.93 -24.61
N LEU A 403 -13.28 -29.57 -24.87
CA LEU A 403 -14.36 -29.73 -23.88
C LEU A 403 -14.75 -31.21 -23.71
N LEU A 404 -14.96 -31.63 -22.48
CA LEU A 404 -15.52 -32.92 -22.08
C LEU A 404 -16.92 -32.69 -21.57
N GLU A 405 -17.87 -33.50 -22.06
CA GLU A 405 -19.18 -33.65 -21.46
C GLU A 405 -19.20 -34.92 -20.61
N LEU A 406 -19.48 -34.78 -19.32
CA LEU A 406 -19.79 -35.87 -18.38
C LEU A 406 -21.30 -35.82 -18.08
N THR A 407 -21.99 -36.86 -18.41
CA THR A 407 -23.41 -37.01 -18.11
C THR A 407 -23.66 -38.13 -17.12
N VAL A 408 -24.57 -37.88 -16.17
CA VAL A 408 -25.07 -38.89 -15.23
C VAL A 408 -26.57 -38.87 -15.32
N SER A 409 -27.14 -40.02 -15.76
CA SER A 409 -28.58 -40.21 -16.02
C SER A 409 -29.14 -41.22 -15.03
N ASP A 410 -30.16 -40.82 -14.30
CA ASP A 410 -30.89 -41.69 -13.36
C ASP A 410 -32.28 -42.08 -13.90
N ALA A 411 -32.92 -43.05 -13.20
CA ALA A 411 -34.26 -43.51 -13.50
C ALA A 411 -35.29 -43.08 -12.43
N GLY A 412 -35.00 -42.01 -11.72
CA GLY A 412 -35.82 -41.44 -10.66
C GLY A 412 -37.04 -40.69 -11.17
N PRO A 413 -37.72 -39.90 -10.33
CA PRO A 413 -38.89 -39.10 -10.72
C PRO A 413 -38.55 -37.85 -11.55
N GLY A 414 -37.24 -37.59 -11.82
CA GLY A 414 -36.79 -36.40 -12.49
C GLY A 414 -36.84 -35.13 -11.61
N ILE A 415 -36.46 -33.99 -12.20
CA ILE A 415 -36.52 -32.69 -11.56
C ILE A 415 -37.39 -31.75 -12.39
N PRO A 416 -38.47 -31.19 -11.80
CA PRO A 416 -39.33 -30.22 -12.48
C PRO A 416 -38.54 -29.05 -13.07
N GLU A 417 -38.95 -28.52 -14.21
CA GLU A 417 -38.24 -27.46 -14.91
C GLU A 417 -38.04 -26.22 -14.02
N GLU A 418 -39.03 -25.90 -13.18
CA GLU A 418 -38.98 -24.78 -12.22
C GLU A 418 -37.94 -24.97 -11.12
N ASP A 419 -37.56 -26.20 -10.79
CA ASP A 419 -36.59 -26.54 -9.75
C ASP A 419 -35.17 -26.71 -10.29
N ARG A 420 -34.97 -26.88 -11.62
CA ARG A 420 -33.66 -27.25 -12.21
C ARG A 420 -32.54 -26.27 -11.92
N GLU A 421 -32.81 -24.95 -11.84
CA GLU A 421 -31.84 -23.96 -11.42
C GLU A 421 -31.71 -23.87 -9.90
N LEU A 422 -32.83 -24.04 -9.18
CA LEU A 422 -32.89 -23.90 -7.72
C LEU A 422 -32.16 -25.02 -6.96
N VAL A 423 -32.09 -26.24 -7.54
CA VAL A 423 -31.43 -27.38 -6.90
C VAL A 423 -29.91 -27.21 -6.74
N PHE A 424 -29.34 -26.21 -7.39
CA PHE A 424 -27.94 -25.81 -7.20
C PHE A 424 -27.76 -24.78 -6.09
N ASP A 425 -28.85 -24.24 -5.52
CA ASP A 425 -28.76 -23.33 -4.38
C ASP A 425 -28.52 -24.15 -3.10
N ARG A 426 -27.76 -23.58 -2.20
CA ARG A 426 -27.41 -24.22 -0.93
C ARG A 426 -28.67 -24.50 -0.11
N PHE A 427 -28.75 -25.72 0.44
CA PHE A 427 -29.89 -26.19 1.27
C PHE A 427 -31.23 -26.25 0.55
N TYR A 428 -31.28 -26.02 -0.76
CA TYR A 428 -32.53 -26.16 -1.51
C TYR A 428 -32.94 -27.62 -1.62
N ARG A 429 -34.20 -27.88 -1.36
CA ARG A 429 -34.83 -29.22 -1.48
C ARG A 429 -36.23 -29.05 -2.05
N SER A 430 -36.50 -29.72 -3.18
CA SER A 430 -37.82 -29.74 -3.76
C SER A 430 -38.86 -30.31 -2.78
N THR A 431 -40.12 -30.05 -2.99
CA THR A 431 -41.18 -30.57 -2.11
C THR A 431 -41.14 -32.08 -2.00
N ALA A 432 -40.86 -32.81 -3.09
CA ALA A 432 -40.69 -34.27 -3.09
C ALA A 432 -39.44 -34.73 -2.33
N ALA A 433 -38.41 -33.92 -2.31
CA ALA A 433 -37.13 -34.26 -1.65
C ALA A 433 -37.15 -34.08 -0.12
N ARG A 434 -38.12 -33.35 0.44
CA ARG A 434 -38.18 -33.07 1.90
C ARG A 434 -38.41 -34.28 2.77
N SER A 435 -39.03 -35.32 2.22
CA SER A 435 -39.29 -36.60 2.93
C SER A 435 -38.09 -37.55 2.90
N MET A 436 -37.05 -37.29 2.12
CA MET A 436 -35.86 -38.14 1.98
C MET A 436 -34.67 -37.56 2.69
N PRO A 437 -33.78 -38.34 3.33
CA PRO A 437 -32.59 -37.82 4.02
C PRO A 437 -31.65 -37.08 3.05
N GLY A 438 -31.03 -35.96 3.48
CA GLY A 438 -30.01 -35.26 2.71
C GLY A 438 -29.93 -33.76 2.99
N SER A 439 -28.71 -33.20 2.91
CA SER A 439 -28.37 -31.84 3.30
C SER A 439 -28.81 -30.72 2.33
N GLY A 440 -29.13 -31.07 1.07
CA GLY A 440 -29.32 -30.05 0.03
C GLY A 440 -28.05 -29.30 -0.39
N LEU A 441 -26.88 -29.77 0.03
CA LEU A 441 -25.57 -29.15 -0.32
C LEU A 441 -24.86 -29.81 -1.49
N GLY A 442 -25.15 -31.09 -1.76
CA GLY A 442 -24.41 -31.89 -2.73
C GLY A 442 -24.32 -31.27 -4.12
N LEU A 443 -25.46 -30.86 -4.72
CA LEU A 443 -25.48 -30.22 -6.05
C LEU A 443 -24.89 -28.78 -6.03
N ALA A 444 -25.01 -28.04 -4.94
CA ALA A 444 -24.36 -26.76 -4.76
C ALA A 444 -22.83 -26.90 -4.77
N ILE A 445 -22.28 -27.92 -4.09
CA ILE A 445 -20.85 -28.28 -4.13
C ILE A 445 -20.43 -28.64 -5.56
N VAL A 446 -21.23 -29.45 -6.28
CA VAL A 446 -20.92 -29.79 -7.68
C VAL A 446 -20.81 -28.54 -8.55
N ARG A 447 -21.83 -27.66 -8.50
CA ARG A 447 -21.81 -26.40 -9.27
C ARG A 447 -20.57 -25.54 -8.94
N GLN A 448 -20.24 -25.40 -7.67
CA GLN A 448 -19.09 -24.63 -7.22
C GLN A 448 -17.77 -25.20 -7.76
N VAL A 449 -17.58 -26.53 -7.65
CA VAL A 449 -16.37 -27.20 -8.18
C VAL A 449 -16.29 -27.06 -9.70
N VAL A 450 -17.35 -27.31 -10.42
CA VAL A 450 -17.40 -27.23 -11.89
C VAL A 450 -17.07 -25.82 -12.37
N VAL A 451 -17.68 -24.79 -11.76
CA VAL A 451 -17.43 -23.38 -12.11
C VAL A 451 -15.97 -22.99 -11.79
N LYS A 452 -15.41 -23.44 -10.65
CA LYS A 452 -14.00 -23.22 -10.28
C LYS A 452 -13.01 -23.80 -11.30
N HIS A 453 -13.41 -24.87 -12.01
CA HIS A 453 -12.63 -25.48 -13.10
C HIS A 453 -12.98 -24.92 -14.49
N GLY A 454 -13.71 -23.79 -14.57
CA GLY A 454 -14.08 -23.15 -15.83
C GLY A 454 -15.13 -23.91 -16.63
N GLY A 455 -15.84 -24.84 -15.98
CA GLY A 455 -16.90 -25.65 -16.58
C GLY A 455 -18.29 -25.08 -16.37
N THR A 456 -19.29 -25.79 -16.91
CA THR A 456 -20.72 -25.53 -16.72
C THR A 456 -21.46 -26.80 -16.29
N ILE A 457 -22.53 -26.63 -15.53
CA ILE A 457 -23.41 -27.72 -15.13
C ILE A 457 -24.87 -27.37 -15.46
N ALA A 458 -25.62 -28.33 -15.92
CA ALA A 458 -27.05 -28.21 -16.20
C ALA A 458 -27.79 -29.50 -15.82
N ILE A 459 -29.09 -29.42 -15.64
CA ILE A 459 -29.96 -30.55 -15.40
C ILE A 459 -31.05 -30.59 -16.50
N ASP A 460 -31.16 -31.74 -17.11
CA ASP A 460 -32.16 -32.05 -18.11
C ASP A 460 -33.02 -33.26 -17.69
N GLU A 461 -33.97 -33.66 -18.49
CA GLU A 461 -34.71 -34.88 -18.32
C GLU A 461 -33.96 -36.06 -18.94
N SER A 462 -33.88 -37.16 -18.21
CA SER A 462 -33.32 -38.42 -18.69
C SER A 462 -34.26 -39.09 -19.69
N ASP A 463 -33.70 -39.84 -20.65
CA ASP A 463 -34.45 -40.68 -21.59
C ASP A 463 -35.31 -41.75 -20.89
N ARG A 464 -35.07 -42.00 -19.60
CA ARG A 464 -35.83 -42.92 -18.73
C ARG A 464 -36.83 -42.23 -17.79
N GLY A 465 -37.04 -40.91 -17.98
CA GLY A 465 -37.97 -40.12 -17.17
C GLY A 465 -37.35 -39.59 -15.86
N GLY A 466 -36.07 -39.92 -15.55
CA GLY A 466 -35.31 -39.42 -14.41
C GLY A 466 -34.62 -38.10 -14.68
N ALA A 467 -33.62 -37.75 -13.86
CA ALA A 467 -32.77 -36.58 -14.06
C ALA A 467 -31.54 -36.93 -14.87
N LEU A 468 -31.11 -36.01 -15.74
CA LEU A 468 -29.83 -36.02 -16.46
C LEU A 468 -29.00 -34.85 -15.98
N VAL A 469 -27.97 -35.13 -15.19
CA VAL A 469 -26.95 -34.12 -14.81
C VAL A 469 -25.91 -34.08 -15.89
N ARG A 470 -25.71 -32.90 -16.49
CA ARG A 470 -24.73 -32.65 -17.54
C ARG A 470 -23.64 -31.70 -17.01
N ILE A 471 -22.41 -32.14 -17.02
CA ILE A 471 -21.22 -31.34 -16.62
C ILE A 471 -20.30 -31.20 -17.84
N VAL A 472 -19.94 -29.97 -18.18
CA VAL A 472 -18.99 -29.69 -19.25
C VAL A 472 -17.71 -29.10 -18.64
N LEU A 473 -16.56 -29.71 -18.89
CA LEU A 473 -15.25 -29.29 -18.37
C LEU A 473 -14.27 -29.00 -19.50
N PRO A 474 -13.51 -27.88 -19.44
CA PRO A 474 -12.40 -27.67 -20.36
C PRO A 474 -11.25 -28.60 -20.03
N GLY A 475 -10.52 -29.06 -21.08
CA GLY A 475 -9.36 -29.93 -20.87
C GLY A 475 -8.80 -30.47 -22.18
N GLU A 476 -8.05 -31.55 -22.09
CA GLU A 476 -7.34 -32.17 -23.20
C GLU A 476 -7.64 -33.67 -23.26
N PRO A 477 -7.80 -34.25 -24.48
CA PRO A 477 -7.98 -35.70 -24.62
C PRO A 477 -6.69 -36.43 -24.15
N GLY A 478 -6.90 -37.53 -23.45
CA GLY A 478 -5.82 -38.44 -23.13
C GLY A 478 -5.38 -39.26 -24.32
N PRO A 479 -4.20 -39.96 -24.23
CA PRO A 479 -3.79 -40.90 -25.25
C PRO A 479 -4.85 -42.00 -25.36
N SER A 480 -5.37 -42.21 -26.55
CA SER A 480 -6.29 -43.32 -26.81
C SER A 480 -5.57 -44.63 -26.47
N ALA A 481 -6.18 -45.47 -25.65
CA ALA A 481 -5.71 -46.83 -25.47
C ALA A 481 -5.87 -47.54 -26.83
N GLU A 482 -4.72 -47.81 -27.51
CA GLU A 482 -4.67 -48.69 -28.67
C GLU A 482 -5.00 -50.14 -28.29
#